data_068d2bc8b19d7d4db70188cf58abad56
#
_entry.id   068d2bc8b19d7d4db70188cf58abad56
#
_cell.length_a   1.000
_cell.length_b   1.000
_cell.length_c   1.000
_cell.angle_alpha   90.00
_cell.angle_beta   90.00
_cell.angle_gamma   90.00
#
_symmetry.space_group_name_H-M   'P 1'
#
loop_
_entity.id
_entity.type
_entity.pdbx_description
1 polymer ?
#
loop_
_entity_poly.entity_id
_entity_poly.type
_entity_poly.pdbx_seq_one_letter_code
_entity_poly.pdbx_strand_id
1 'polypeptide(L)'
;RKSLDEDSLATLAESIKNLGIFQPIVVRKQKNKYQIVAGERRYRAAMIAGLKTVPVIVKKYNTEEMTEVALVENLQREGLDPIEEALAYQGLMDTYKQTQEMISARLGRSRSYIANMVRLLKLCDSVQKDLIEGDLTVGQARPLLALRSAAQQIEAAERIKEGELSARQAEALVKSMQNKSSKAKTGKPQNTAEVRALMDRLKLSLGSPVNIKFRAGKKVQGKIEIAFSSEAELERLIAYMDGQDQTEDAETIEFRV
;
A
#
# COMPACT_ATOMS: atom_id res chain seq x y z
N ARG A 1 26.54 5.83 -17.42
CA ARG A 1 26.91 5.35 -16.05
C ARG A 1 28.30 4.71 -15.97
N LYS A 2 28.79 3.96 -16.99
CA LYS A 2 30.14 3.34 -16.96
C LYS A 2 31.27 4.36 -16.96
N SER A 3 31.20 5.44 -17.72
CA SER A 3 32.25 6.46 -17.82
C SER A 3 32.39 7.27 -16.50
N LEU A 4 31.29 7.64 -15.87
CA LEU A 4 31.30 8.33 -14.57
C LEU A 4 31.90 7.47 -13.43
N ASP A 5 31.78 6.15 -13.55
CA ASP A 5 32.37 5.19 -12.59
C ASP A 5 33.89 5.07 -12.78
N GLU A 6 34.37 5.17 -14.00
CA GLU A 6 35.82 5.11 -14.33
C GLU A 6 36.54 6.39 -13.88
N ASP A 7 36.00 7.57 -14.12
CA ASP A 7 36.57 8.86 -13.67
C ASP A 7 36.62 8.93 -12.13
N SER A 8 35.56 8.50 -11.47
CA SER A 8 35.51 8.48 -10.00
C SER A 8 36.48 7.42 -9.41
N LEU A 9 36.76 6.34 -10.13
CA LEU A 9 37.72 5.34 -9.71
C LEU A 9 39.16 5.83 -9.90
N ALA A 10 39.44 6.59 -10.97
CA ALA A 10 40.73 7.21 -11.21
C ALA A 10 41.09 8.24 -10.15
N THR A 11 40.12 9.11 -9.79
CA THR A 11 40.28 10.09 -8.70
C THR A 11 40.57 9.39 -7.35
N LEU A 12 39.87 8.29 -7.07
CA LEU A 12 40.10 7.49 -5.85
C LEU A 12 41.51 6.83 -5.90
N ALA A 13 41.97 6.36 -7.06
CA ALA A 13 43.29 5.77 -7.21
C ALA A 13 44.41 6.80 -6.97
N GLU A 14 44.24 8.03 -7.43
CA GLU A 14 45.17 9.13 -7.17
C GLU A 14 45.22 9.49 -5.68
N SER A 15 44.08 9.58 -5.04
CA SER A 15 43.98 9.80 -3.58
C SER A 15 44.72 8.66 -2.81
N ILE A 16 44.47 7.40 -3.19
CA ILE A 16 45.11 6.24 -2.55
C ILE A 16 46.62 6.23 -2.79
N LYS A 17 47.06 6.65 -3.94
CA LYS A 17 48.50 6.78 -4.25
C LYS A 17 49.21 7.80 -3.36
N ASN A 18 48.54 8.91 -3.06
CA ASN A 18 49.11 10.01 -2.30
C ASN A 18 48.98 9.80 -0.76
N LEU A 19 47.87 9.28 -0.30
CA LEU A 19 47.48 9.26 1.13
C LEU A 19 47.37 7.82 1.69
N GLY A 20 47.46 6.80 0.82
CA GLY A 20 47.23 5.41 1.23
C GLY A 20 45.73 5.10 1.43
N ILE A 21 45.49 3.90 1.95
CA ILE A 21 44.10 3.44 2.27
C ILE A 21 43.84 3.67 3.76
N PHE A 22 43.02 4.70 4.07
CA PHE A 22 42.60 5.00 5.44
C PHE A 22 41.63 3.97 6.02
N GLN A 23 40.70 3.49 5.21
CA GLN A 23 39.73 2.48 5.63
C GLN A 23 40.14 1.11 5.08
N PRO A 24 40.54 0.15 5.94
CA PRO A 24 40.93 -1.18 5.50
C PRO A 24 39.83 -1.89 4.70
N ILE A 25 40.26 -2.76 3.79
CA ILE A 25 39.38 -3.63 3.02
C ILE A 25 38.96 -4.79 3.92
N VAL A 26 37.66 -5.09 3.98
CA VAL A 26 37.20 -6.24 4.76
C VAL A 26 37.25 -7.50 3.91
N VAL A 27 37.95 -8.52 4.42
CA VAL A 27 38.11 -9.79 3.73
C VAL A 27 37.74 -10.97 4.64
N ARG A 28 37.34 -12.10 4.02
CA ARG A 28 37.25 -13.39 4.73
C ARG A 28 38.32 -14.35 4.20
N LYS A 29 38.80 -15.21 5.07
CA LYS A 29 39.70 -16.30 4.66
C LYS A 29 38.87 -17.45 4.07
N GLN A 30 39.19 -17.85 2.83
CA GLN A 30 38.58 -18.97 2.14
C GLN A 30 39.69 -19.94 1.69
N LYS A 31 39.88 -21.06 2.41
CA LYS A 31 41.01 -21.99 2.20
C LYS A 31 42.33 -21.21 2.22
N ASN A 32 43.02 -21.15 1.09
CA ASN A 32 44.32 -20.47 0.94
C ASN A 32 44.22 -19.09 0.28
N LYS A 33 43.02 -18.53 0.11
CA LYS A 33 42.77 -17.22 -0.51
C LYS A 33 41.96 -16.32 0.42
N TYR A 34 42.02 -15.03 0.12
CA TYR A 34 41.13 -14.05 0.77
C TYR A 34 40.09 -13.61 -0.24
N GLN A 35 38.84 -13.56 0.20
CA GLN A 35 37.72 -13.04 -0.58
C GLN A 35 37.30 -11.68 0.01
N ILE A 36 37.18 -10.68 -0.84
CA ILE A 36 36.74 -9.35 -0.45
C ILE A 36 35.25 -9.44 -0.06
N VAL A 37 34.93 -8.90 1.11
CA VAL A 37 33.59 -8.78 1.67
C VAL A 37 33.06 -7.37 1.42
N ALA A 38 33.88 -6.34 1.68
CA ALA A 38 33.55 -4.94 1.47
C ALA A 38 34.83 -4.16 1.09
N GLY A 39 34.66 -3.17 0.21
CA GLY A 39 35.75 -2.31 -0.24
C GLY A 39 36.30 -2.64 -1.62
N GLU A 40 35.52 -3.27 -2.52
CA GLU A 40 35.90 -3.61 -3.89
C GLU A 40 36.44 -2.41 -4.68
N ARG A 41 35.80 -1.23 -4.58
CA ARG A 41 36.27 -0.01 -5.26
C ARG A 41 37.66 0.42 -4.76
N ARG A 42 37.92 0.32 -3.43
CA ARG A 42 39.23 0.61 -2.85
C ARG A 42 40.28 -0.36 -3.31
N TYR A 43 39.93 -1.64 -3.44
CA TYR A 43 40.83 -2.66 -3.96
C TYR A 43 41.20 -2.38 -5.42
N ARG A 44 40.22 -2.08 -6.28
CA ARG A 44 40.46 -1.73 -7.69
C ARG A 44 41.31 -0.46 -7.83
N ALA A 45 41.01 0.56 -7.05
CA ALA A 45 41.76 1.80 -7.03
C ALA A 45 43.20 1.59 -6.55
N ALA A 46 43.43 0.72 -5.56
CA ALA A 46 44.77 0.34 -5.10
C ALA A 46 45.56 -0.39 -6.17
N MET A 47 44.93 -1.27 -6.96
CA MET A 47 45.58 -1.91 -8.11
C MET A 47 45.99 -0.89 -9.18
N ILE A 48 45.11 0.07 -9.52
CA ILE A 48 45.40 1.17 -10.44
C ILE A 48 46.55 2.04 -9.92
N ALA A 49 46.58 2.31 -8.60
CA ALA A 49 47.63 3.07 -7.93
C ALA A 49 48.96 2.31 -7.82
N GLY A 50 49.00 1.02 -8.20
CA GLY A 50 50.23 0.19 -8.21
C GLY A 50 50.66 -0.26 -6.81
N LEU A 51 49.78 -0.28 -5.81
CA LEU A 51 50.12 -0.73 -4.47
C LEU A 51 50.30 -2.24 -4.43
N LYS A 52 51.46 -2.70 -3.86
CA LYS A 52 51.78 -4.13 -3.71
C LYS A 52 51.04 -4.79 -2.55
N THR A 53 50.65 -4.01 -1.54
CA THR A 53 49.97 -4.47 -0.33
C THR A 53 48.89 -3.48 0.05
N VAL A 54 47.79 -4.00 0.62
CA VAL A 54 46.66 -3.18 1.12
C VAL A 54 46.32 -3.59 2.56
N PRO A 55 45.95 -2.66 3.41
CA PRO A 55 45.48 -2.98 4.76
C PRO A 55 44.14 -3.71 4.69
N VAL A 56 44.05 -4.86 5.37
CA VAL A 56 42.83 -5.67 5.40
C VAL A 56 42.42 -6.00 6.83
N ILE A 57 41.12 -6.10 7.06
CA ILE A 57 40.54 -6.67 8.26
C ILE A 57 40.01 -8.06 7.89
N VAL A 58 40.60 -9.10 8.48
CA VAL A 58 40.13 -10.47 8.26
C VAL A 58 39.01 -10.76 9.25
N LYS A 59 37.80 -10.96 8.74
CA LYS A 59 36.66 -11.39 9.54
C LYS A 59 36.27 -12.82 9.19
N LYS A 60 35.83 -13.56 10.22
CA LYS A 60 35.27 -14.90 10.02
C LYS A 60 33.78 -14.74 9.67
N TYR A 61 33.47 -14.72 8.40
CA TYR A 61 32.10 -14.80 7.92
C TYR A 61 31.82 -16.16 7.30
N ASN A 62 30.68 -16.76 7.64
CA ASN A 62 30.15 -17.87 6.88
C ASN A 62 29.58 -17.36 5.53
N THR A 63 29.15 -18.26 4.65
CA THR A 63 28.67 -17.85 3.32
C THR A 63 27.37 -17.08 3.38
N GLU A 64 26.50 -17.37 4.36
CA GLU A 64 25.22 -16.70 4.57
C GLU A 64 25.45 -15.27 5.10
N GLU A 65 26.29 -15.11 6.11
CA GLU A 65 26.66 -13.78 6.63
C GLU A 65 27.32 -12.87 5.58
N MET A 66 28.10 -13.46 4.67
CA MET A 66 28.67 -12.73 3.53
C MET A 66 27.61 -12.14 2.61
N THR A 67 26.64 -12.95 2.23
CA THR A 67 25.57 -12.50 1.34
C THR A 67 24.70 -11.46 2.03
N GLU A 68 24.47 -11.62 3.34
CA GLU A 68 23.77 -10.64 4.14
C GLU A 68 24.51 -9.29 4.19
N VAL A 69 25.81 -9.30 4.46
CA VAL A 69 26.63 -8.08 4.49
C VAL A 69 26.64 -7.39 3.14
N ALA A 70 26.77 -8.14 2.04
CA ALA A 70 26.70 -7.60 0.69
C ALA A 70 25.33 -6.99 0.36
N LEU A 71 24.24 -7.61 0.83
CA LEU A 71 22.89 -7.09 0.64
C LEU A 71 22.68 -5.80 1.43
N VAL A 72 23.16 -5.73 2.67
CA VAL A 72 23.10 -4.53 3.50
C VAL A 72 23.97 -3.39 2.93
N GLU A 73 25.17 -3.69 2.44
CA GLU A 73 26.01 -2.70 1.76
C GLU A 73 25.30 -2.14 0.51
N ASN A 74 24.68 -3.02 -0.29
CA ASN A 74 23.93 -2.59 -1.47
C ASN A 74 22.74 -1.72 -1.11
N LEU A 75 22.02 -2.03 -0.01
CA LEU A 75 20.91 -1.20 0.51
C LEU A 75 21.34 0.19 0.98
N GLN A 76 22.61 0.36 1.36
CA GLN A 76 23.17 1.66 1.76
C GLN A 76 23.66 2.49 0.56
N ARG A 77 23.60 1.93 -0.66
CA ARG A 77 23.94 2.69 -1.87
C ARG A 77 22.87 3.71 -2.19
N GLU A 78 23.30 4.89 -2.62
CA GLU A 78 22.40 5.90 -3.15
C GLU A 78 21.89 5.49 -4.55
N GLY A 79 20.60 5.70 -4.81
CA GLY A 79 20.00 5.54 -6.13
C GLY A 79 19.41 4.15 -6.42
N LEU A 80 19.12 3.34 -5.41
CA LEU A 80 18.24 2.17 -5.57
C LEU A 80 16.84 2.61 -5.96
N ASP A 81 16.22 1.88 -6.89
CA ASP A 81 14.80 2.07 -7.12
C ASP A 81 13.96 1.46 -5.97
N PRO A 82 12.69 1.92 -5.81
CA PRO A 82 11.85 1.48 -4.71
C PRO A 82 11.56 -0.03 -4.67
N ILE A 83 11.57 -0.70 -5.82
CA ILE A 83 11.31 -2.14 -5.92
C ILE A 83 12.58 -2.93 -5.57
N GLU A 84 13.75 -2.49 -6.01
CA GLU A 84 15.04 -3.07 -5.59
C GLU A 84 15.21 -2.97 -4.06
N GLU A 85 14.89 -1.81 -3.47
CA GLU A 85 14.96 -1.61 -2.02
C GLU A 85 13.98 -2.55 -1.28
N ALA A 86 12.75 -2.70 -1.80
CA ALA A 86 11.74 -3.58 -1.22
C ALA A 86 12.14 -5.07 -1.30
N LEU A 87 12.71 -5.51 -2.43
CA LEU A 87 13.23 -6.88 -2.61
C LEU A 87 14.38 -7.18 -1.67
N ALA A 88 15.27 -6.21 -1.44
CA ALA A 88 16.37 -6.37 -0.50
C ALA A 88 15.85 -6.53 0.94
N TYR A 89 14.86 -5.74 1.38
CA TYR A 89 14.23 -5.92 2.68
C TYR A 89 13.54 -7.27 2.81
N GLN A 90 12.82 -7.69 1.77
CA GLN A 90 12.19 -9.01 1.76
C GLN A 90 13.22 -10.13 1.85
N GLY A 91 14.32 -10.04 1.10
CA GLY A 91 15.43 -11.00 1.17
C GLY A 91 16.04 -11.11 2.58
N LEU A 92 16.21 -9.99 3.29
CA LEU A 92 16.67 -9.99 4.68
C LEU A 92 15.69 -10.71 5.61
N MET A 93 14.39 -10.55 5.41
CA MET A 93 13.37 -11.21 6.23
C MET A 93 13.25 -12.71 5.91
N ASP A 94 13.23 -13.09 4.63
CA ASP A 94 12.93 -14.45 4.20
C ASP A 94 14.14 -15.37 4.36
N THR A 95 15.32 -14.91 3.93
CA THR A 95 16.55 -15.71 3.93
C THR A 95 17.24 -15.68 5.28
N TYR A 96 17.36 -14.48 5.89
CA TYR A 96 18.13 -14.30 7.12
C TYR A 96 17.25 -14.21 8.37
N LYS A 97 15.94 -14.45 8.23
CA LYS A 97 14.96 -14.48 9.35
C LYS A 97 14.97 -13.22 10.21
N GLN A 98 15.41 -12.08 9.63
CA GLN A 98 15.41 -10.82 10.34
C GLN A 98 13.99 -10.25 10.45
N THR A 99 13.68 -9.68 11.61
CA THR A 99 12.42 -8.94 11.78
C THR A 99 12.56 -7.51 11.23
N GLN A 100 11.43 -6.89 10.94
CA GLN A 100 11.41 -5.48 10.49
C GLN A 100 12.06 -4.55 11.53
N GLU A 101 11.95 -4.87 12.82
CA GLU A 101 12.57 -4.15 13.92
C GLU A 101 14.11 -4.26 13.86
N MET A 102 14.65 -5.46 13.65
CA MET A 102 16.10 -5.67 13.51
C MET A 102 16.66 -4.92 12.31
N ILE A 103 15.99 -4.98 11.17
CA ILE A 103 16.38 -4.25 9.95
C ILE A 103 16.32 -2.73 10.20
N SER A 104 15.26 -2.25 10.87
CA SER A 104 15.07 -0.86 11.27
C SER A 104 16.23 -0.33 12.11
N ALA A 105 16.57 -1.05 13.18
CA ALA A 105 17.68 -0.69 14.08
C ALA A 105 19.03 -0.66 13.34
N ARG A 106 19.26 -1.60 12.41
CA ARG A 106 20.53 -1.75 11.68
C ARG A 106 20.73 -0.69 10.60
N LEU A 107 19.66 -0.31 9.90
CA LEU A 107 19.72 0.60 8.74
C LEU A 107 19.35 2.06 9.11
N GLY A 108 18.88 2.32 10.33
CA GLY A 108 18.42 3.65 10.74
C GLY A 108 17.14 4.11 10.03
N ARG A 109 16.37 3.17 9.44
CA ARG A 109 15.07 3.44 8.82
C ARG A 109 13.94 3.08 9.78
N SER A 110 12.81 3.79 9.73
CA SER A 110 11.68 3.41 10.58
C SER A 110 11.09 2.05 10.17
N ARG A 111 10.61 1.27 11.16
CA ARG A 111 9.89 0.00 10.90
C ARG A 111 8.73 0.19 9.90
N SER A 112 7.98 1.28 10.05
CA SER A 112 6.86 1.59 9.16
C SER A 112 7.30 1.87 7.73
N TYR A 113 8.48 2.48 7.54
CA TYR A 113 9.06 2.67 6.22
C TYR A 113 9.36 1.32 5.56
N ILE A 114 10.08 0.42 6.25
CA ILE A 114 10.42 -0.91 5.76
C ILE A 114 9.16 -1.71 5.41
N ALA A 115 8.17 -1.71 6.31
CA ALA A 115 6.90 -2.38 6.06
C ALA A 115 6.17 -1.83 4.81
N ASN A 116 6.18 -0.51 4.60
CA ASN A 116 5.56 0.10 3.43
C ASN A 116 6.30 -0.24 2.14
N MET A 117 7.64 -0.28 2.16
CA MET A 117 8.45 -0.68 1.01
C MET A 117 8.16 -2.12 0.60
N VAL A 118 8.23 -3.07 1.53
CA VAL A 118 7.92 -4.48 1.26
C VAL A 118 6.49 -4.69 0.73
N ARG A 119 5.53 -3.87 1.16
CA ARG A 119 4.16 -3.93 0.64
C ARG A 119 4.06 -3.55 -0.84
N LEU A 120 4.97 -2.75 -1.38
CA LEU A 120 4.97 -2.39 -2.81
C LEU A 120 5.12 -3.60 -3.73
N LEU A 121 5.77 -4.67 -3.27
CA LEU A 121 5.89 -5.93 -4.00
C LEU A 121 4.55 -6.65 -4.23
N LYS A 122 3.48 -6.22 -3.57
CA LYS A 122 2.10 -6.72 -3.78
C LYS A 122 1.34 -5.97 -4.88
N LEU A 123 1.91 -4.91 -5.43
CA LEU A 123 1.36 -4.23 -6.59
C LEU A 123 1.53 -5.09 -7.83
N CYS A 124 0.68 -4.90 -8.84
CA CYS A 124 0.84 -5.59 -10.11
C CYS A 124 2.09 -5.12 -10.85
N ASP A 125 2.63 -5.97 -11.71
CA ASP A 125 3.91 -5.76 -12.41
C ASP A 125 3.97 -4.43 -13.18
N SER A 126 2.86 -4.01 -13.78
CA SER A 126 2.79 -2.73 -14.50
C SER A 126 3.06 -1.54 -13.57
N VAL A 127 2.44 -1.53 -12.37
CA VAL A 127 2.63 -0.44 -11.39
C VAL A 127 4.02 -0.50 -10.75
N GLN A 128 4.58 -1.71 -10.56
CA GLN A 128 5.97 -1.85 -10.12
C GLN A 128 6.93 -1.27 -11.15
N LYS A 129 6.66 -1.49 -12.45
CA LYS A 129 7.45 -0.91 -13.54
C LYS A 129 7.39 0.62 -13.54
N ASP A 130 6.22 1.21 -13.37
CA ASP A 130 6.06 2.66 -13.23
C ASP A 130 6.88 3.24 -12.06
N LEU A 131 7.03 2.48 -10.96
CA LEU A 131 7.87 2.84 -9.82
C LEU A 131 9.37 2.79 -10.15
N ILE A 132 9.81 1.77 -10.92
CA ILE A 132 11.21 1.60 -11.36
C ILE A 132 11.59 2.70 -12.35
N GLU A 133 10.69 3.04 -13.27
CA GLU A 133 10.90 4.08 -14.29
C GLU A 133 10.79 5.51 -13.70
N GLY A 134 10.22 5.64 -12.49
CA GLY A 134 10.04 6.92 -11.82
C GLY A 134 8.79 7.67 -12.25
N ASP A 135 7.91 7.07 -13.04
CA ASP A 135 6.62 7.63 -13.46
C ASP A 135 5.64 7.77 -12.30
N LEU A 136 5.80 6.93 -11.29
CA LEU A 136 5.08 7.02 -10.03
C LEU A 136 6.04 7.11 -8.83
N THR A 137 5.70 7.94 -7.87
CA THR A 137 6.37 7.97 -6.57
C THR A 137 5.79 6.92 -5.62
N VAL A 138 6.56 6.51 -4.61
CA VAL A 138 6.11 5.60 -3.55
C VAL A 138 4.83 6.12 -2.87
N GLY A 139 4.73 7.45 -2.68
CA GLY A 139 3.55 8.07 -2.07
C GLY A 139 2.28 7.93 -2.91
N GLN A 140 2.40 8.00 -4.23
CA GLN A 140 1.29 7.82 -5.18
C GLN A 140 0.90 6.34 -5.35
N ALA A 141 1.87 5.43 -5.34
CA ALA A 141 1.64 4.01 -5.55
C ALA A 141 1.08 3.28 -4.30
N ARG A 142 1.46 3.72 -3.09
CA ARG A 142 1.03 3.08 -1.85
C ARG A 142 -0.49 2.95 -1.69
N PRO A 143 -1.32 3.96 -2.01
CA PRO A 143 -2.78 3.83 -1.96
C PRO A 143 -3.33 2.72 -2.86
N LEU A 144 -2.67 2.43 -4.01
CA LEU A 144 -3.11 1.41 -4.98
C LEU A 144 -3.17 0.01 -4.38
N LEU A 145 -2.40 -0.26 -3.31
CA LEU A 145 -2.45 -1.52 -2.56
C LEU A 145 -3.83 -1.83 -1.95
N ALA A 146 -4.69 -0.84 -1.83
CA ALA A 146 -6.04 -1.01 -1.34
C ALA A 146 -7.03 -1.49 -2.42
N LEU A 147 -6.62 -1.50 -3.69
CA LEU A 147 -7.38 -2.02 -4.81
C LEU A 147 -7.08 -3.53 -4.97
N ARG A 148 -8.14 -4.32 -5.19
CA ARG A 148 -8.05 -5.79 -5.16
C ARG A 148 -7.68 -6.42 -6.49
N SER A 149 -7.92 -5.75 -7.61
CA SER A 149 -7.62 -6.28 -8.94
C SER A 149 -6.50 -5.50 -9.62
N ALA A 150 -5.65 -6.21 -10.38
CA ALA A 150 -4.59 -5.59 -11.17
C ALA A 150 -5.15 -4.56 -12.16
N ALA A 151 -6.31 -4.83 -12.79
CA ALA A 151 -6.96 -3.89 -13.69
C ALA A 151 -7.32 -2.56 -13.01
N GLN A 152 -7.81 -2.60 -11.76
CA GLN A 152 -8.10 -1.38 -11.00
C GLN A 152 -6.82 -0.64 -10.59
N GLN A 153 -5.74 -1.36 -10.28
CA GLN A 153 -4.45 -0.75 -9.97
C GLN A 153 -3.88 -0.02 -11.18
N ILE A 154 -3.93 -0.64 -12.37
CA ILE A 154 -3.48 -0.05 -13.64
C ILE A 154 -4.33 1.18 -13.97
N GLU A 155 -5.66 1.07 -13.96
CA GLU A 155 -6.57 2.19 -14.22
C GLU A 155 -6.30 3.39 -13.29
N ALA A 156 -6.07 3.12 -12.01
CA ALA A 156 -5.77 4.17 -11.05
C ALA A 156 -4.38 4.78 -11.27
N ALA A 157 -3.37 3.96 -11.62
CA ALA A 157 -2.02 4.41 -11.93
C ALA A 157 -2.01 5.34 -13.15
N GLU A 158 -2.71 4.96 -14.23
CA GLU A 158 -2.87 5.79 -15.43
C GLU A 158 -3.49 7.14 -15.12
N ARG A 159 -4.60 7.16 -14.36
CA ARG A 159 -5.24 8.42 -13.93
C ARG A 159 -4.36 9.30 -13.06
N ILE A 160 -3.50 8.68 -12.23
CA ILE A 160 -2.55 9.43 -11.38
C ILE A 160 -1.49 10.07 -12.26
N LYS A 161 -0.96 9.35 -13.26
CA LYS A 161 0.04 9.85 -14.20
C LYS A 161 -0.52 10.96 -15.11
N GLU A 162 -1.67 10.71 -15.74
CA GLU A 162 -2.32 11.68 -16.63
C GLU A 162 -2.73 12.98 -15.93
N GLY A 163 -3.20 12.86 -14.69
CA GLY A 163 -3.65 14.00 -13.88
C GLY A 163 -2.55 14.64 -13.05
N GLU A 164 -1.30 14.16 -13.12
CA GLU A 164 -0.18 14.59 -12.26
C GLU A 164 -0.57 14.68 -10.77
N LEU A 165 -1.36 13.70 -10.30
CA LEU A 165 -1.99 13.77 -8.99
C LEU A 165 -0.94 13.64 -7.88
N SER A 166 -1.02 14.51 -6.87
CA SER A 166 -0.25 14.36 -5.64
C SER A 166 -0.64 13.08 -4.87
N ALA A 167 0.21 12.64 -3.94
CA ALA A 167 -0.05 11.46 -3.12
C ALA A 167 -1.41 11.52 -2.37
N ARG A 168 -1.82 12.71 -1.89
CA ARG A 168 -3.12 12.91 -1.23
C ARG A 168 -4.31 12.77 -2.20
N GLN A 169 -4.16 13.27 -3.41
CA GLN A 169 -5.18 13.14 -4.46
C GLN A 169 -5.29 11.68 -4.94
N ALA A 170 -4.16 10.96 -5.06
CA ALA A 170 -4.13 9.54 -5.35
C ALA A 170 -4.88 8.72 -4.29
N GLU A 171 -4.70 9.05 -3.00
CA GLU A 171 -5.44 8.41 -1.91
C GLU A 171 -6.96 8.67 -2.01
N ALA A 172 -7.37 9.91 -2.31
CA ALA A 172 -8.77 10.26 -2.53
C ALA A 172 -9.38 9.54 -3.74
N LEU A 173 -8.64 9.44 -4.85
CA LEU A 173 -9.04 8.70 -6.05
C LEU A 173 -9.30 7.23 -5.72
N VAL A 174 -8.34 6.56 -5.09
CA VAL A 174 -8.45 5.14 -4.71
C VAL A 174 -9.64 4.90 -3.79
N LYS A 175 -9.85 5.77 -2.79
CA LYS A 175 -11.01 5.69 -1.89
C LYS A 175 -12.34 5.83 -2.65
N SER A 176 -12.41 6.70 -3.66
CA SER A 176 -13.59 6.84 -4.51
C SER A 176 -13.86 5.58 -5.35
N MET A 177 -12.81 4.96 -5.90
CA MET A 177 -12.90 3.73 -6.69
C MET A 177 -13.35 2.55 -5.82
N GLN A 178 -12.84 2.41 -4.59
CA GLN A 178 -13.29 1.41 -3.63
C GLN A 178 -14.77 1.55 -3.29
N ASN A 179 -15.23 2.77 -3.05
CA ASN A 179 -16.64 3.04 -2.74
C ASN A 179 -17.57 2.71 -3.92
N LYS A 180 -17.14 2.94 -5.17
CA LYS A 180 -17.88 2.52 -6.36
C LYS A 180 -17.93 1.00 -6.50
N SER A 181 -16.82 0.32 -6.23
CA SER A 181 -16.72 -1.14 -6.28
C SER A 181 -17.54 -1.82 -5.17
N SER A 182 -17.60 -1.24 -3.96
CA SER A 182 -18.43 -1.75 -2.87
C SER A 182 -19.93 -1.55 -3.15
N LYS A 183 -20.32 -0.42 -3.75
CA LYS A 183 -21.71 -0.17 -4.19
C LYS A 183 -22.13 -1.07 -5.34
N ALA A 184 -21.21 -1.54 -6.18
CA ALA A 184 -21.49 -2.50 -7.24
C ALA A 184 -21.63 -3.95 -6.74
N LYS A 185 -21.06 -4.29 -5.58
CA LYS A 185 -21.17 -5.62 -4.93
C LYS A 185 -22.32 -5.74 -3.92
N THR A 186 -22.70 -4.65 -3.28
CA THR A 186 -24.03 -4.55 -2.68
C THR A 186 -24.94 -4.31 -3.86
N GLY A 187 -25.58 -5.38 -4.34
CA GLY A 187 -26.54 -5.31 -5.45
C GLY A 187 -27.37 -4.05 -5.26
N LYS A 188 -27.56 -3.26 -6.35
CA LYS A 188 -28.49 -2.13 -6.35
C LYS A 188 -29.64 -2.52 -5.45
N PRO A 189 -30.01 -1.72 -4.46
CA PRO A 189 -31.31 -1.94 -3.85
C PRO A 189 -32.23 -2.00 -5.08
N GLN A 190 -32.94 -3.12 -5.24
CA GLN A 190 -34.01 -3.19 -6.22
C GLN A 190 -35.02 -2.12 -5.74
N ASN A 191 -34.77 -0.88 -6.14
CA ASN A 191 -35.73 0.19 -6.16
C ASN A 191 -36.65 -0.13 -7.34
N THR A 192 -37.27 -1.32 -7.27
CA THR A 192 -38.39 -1.66 -8.15
C THR A 192 -39.46 -0.61 -7.90
N ALA A 193 -40.21 -0.28 -8.92
CA ALA A 193 -41.35 0.64 -8.80
C ALA A 193 -42.25 0.26 -7.62
N GLU A 194 -42.36 -1.05 -7.32
CA GLU A 194 -43.07 -1.63 -6.18
C GLU A 194 -42.51 -1.18 -4.82
N VAL A 195 -41.19 -1.16 -4.63
CA VAL A 195 -40.58 -0.72 -3.36
C VAL A 195 -40.77 0.76 -3.15
N ARG A 196 -40.69 1.56 -4.21
CA ARG A 196 -40.98 3.00 -4.14
C ARG A 196 -42.46 3.26 -3.77
N ALA A 197 -43.37 2.57 -4.45
CA ALA A 197 -44.79 2.66 -4.13
C ALA A 197 -45.08 2.25 -2.67
N LEU A 198 -44.39 1.22 -2.17
CA LEU A 198 -44.49 0.80 -0.77
C LEU A 198 -43.95 1.85 0.22
N MET A 199 -42.80 2.44 -0.10
CA MET A 199 -42.22 3.54 0.68
C MET A 199 -43.14 4.78 0.71
N ASP A 200 -43.68 5.17 -0.46
CA ASP A 200 -44.57 6.32 -0.59
C ASP A 200 -45.88 6.08 0.19
N ARG A 201 -46.44 4.87 0.11
CA ARG A 201 -47.62 4.46 0.88
C ARG A 201 -47.37 4.51 2.39
N LEU A 202 -46.24 3.95 2.86
CA LEU A 202 -45.86 4.01 4.29
C LEU A 202 -45.63 5.45 4.76
N LYS A 203 -45.02 6.27 3.90
CA LYS A 203 -44.79 7.69 4.20
C LYS A 203 -46.09 8.45 4.36
N LEU A 204 -47.08 8.18 3.50
CA LEU A 204 -48.42 8.78 3.62
C LEU A 204 -49.15 8.33 4.87
N SER A 205 -49.08 7.03 5.22
CA SER A 205 -49.77 6.50 6.42
C SER A 205 -49.11 6.96 7.71
N LEU A 206 -47.79 7.01 7.78
CA LEU A 206 -47.04 7.33 8.99
C LEU A 206 -46.77 8.84 9.16
N GLY A 207 -46.91 9.62 8.07
CA GLY A 207 -46.58 11.06 8.06
C GLY A 207 -45.11 11.37 8.29
N SER A 208 -44.22 10.36 8.22
CA SER A 208 -42.77 10.46 8.50
C SER A 208 -41.98 9.83 7.37
N PRO A 209 -40.75 10.29 7.12
CA PRO A 209 -39.88 9.71 6.11
C PRO A 209 -39.54 8.25 6.41
N VAL A 210 -39.86 7.34 5.45
CA VAL A 210 -39.58 5.90 5.56
C VAL A 210 -38.54 5.49 4.54
N ASN A 211 -37.55 4.68 4.96
CA ASN A 211 -36.55 4.11 4.11
C ASN A 211 -36.48 2.58 4.29
N ILE A 212 -36.61 1.82 3.21
CA ILE A 212 -36.58 0.35 3.21
C ILE A 212 -35.26 -0.11 2.58
N LYS A 213 -34.43 -0.82 3.36
CA LYS A 213 -33.17 -1.40 2.93
C LYS A 213 -33.29 -2.92 2.88
N PHE A 214 -33.08 -3.52 1.73
CA PHE A 214 -33.02 -4.97 1.56
C PHE A 214 -31.61 -5.49 1.73
N ARG A 215 -31.46 -6.64 2.37
CA ARG A 215 -30.19 -7.37 2.45
C ARG A 215 -30.16 -8.40 1.32
N ALA A 216 -29.11 -8.35 0.48
CA ALA A 216 -28.94 -9.33 -0.57
C ALA A 216 -28.68 -10.72 0.03
N GLY A 217 -29.53 -11.71 -0.26
CA GLY A 217 -29.42 -13.09 0.22
C GLY A 217 -30.50 -13.98 -0.35
N LYS A 218 -30.40 -15.30 -0.10
CA LYS A 218 -31.40 -16.32 -0.53
C LYS A 218 -32.78 -16.16 0.13
N LYS A 219 -32.89 -15.40 1.20
CA LYS A 219 -34.16 -15.06 1.88
C LYS A 219 -34.35 -13.54 1.82
N VAL A 220 -35.59 -13.12 1.60
CA VAL A 220 -35.94 -11.68 1.63
C VAL A 220 -35.83 -11.21 3.08
N GLN A 221 -34.78 -10.44 3.35
CA GLN A 221 -34.53 -9.81 4.64
C GLN A 221 -34.25 -8.33 4.41
N GLY A 222 -34.76 -7.48 5.29
CA GLY A 222 -34.57 -6.05 5.16
C GLY A 222 -34.67 -5.33 6.49
N LYS A 223 -34.45 -4.03 6.43
CA LYS A 223 -34.62 -3.10 7.56
C LYS A 223 -35.50 -1.95 7.09
N ILE A 224 -36.50 -1.60 7.89
CA ILE A 224 -37.31 -0.41 7.70
C ILE A 224 -36.78 0.62 8.71
N GLU A 225 -36.41 1.79 8.21
CA GLU A 225 -35.93 2.92 9.00
C GLU A 225 -36.98 4.03 8.86
N ILE A 226 -37.55 4.49 9.98
CA ILE A 226 -38.49 5.60 10.04
C ILE A 226 -37.78 6.72 10.76
N ALA A 227 -37.69 7.89 10.14
CA ALA A 227 -37.08 9.07 10.75
C ALA A 227 -38.16 9.87 11.50
N PHE A 228 -37.84 10.33 12.70
CA PHE A 228 -38.67 11.23 13.49
C PHE A 228 -37.83 12.42 13.97
N SER A 229 -38.49 13.56 14.21
CA SER A 229 -37.85 14.83 14.55
C SER A 229 -38.20 15.32 15.97
N SER A 230 -39.17 14.67 16.64
CA SER A 230 -39.57 15.00 18.00
C SER A 230 -40.01 13.76 18.77
N GLU A 231 -40.03 13.86 20.11
CA GLU A 231 -40.50 12.79 21.01
C GLU A 231 -41.99 12.51 20.81
N ALA A 232 -42.81 13.54 20.62
CA ALA A 232 -44.23 13.41 20.29
C ALA A 232 -44.48 12.66 18.97
N GLU A 233 -43.62 12.86 17.96
CA GLU A 233 -43.71 12.12 16.70
C GLU A 233 -43.36 10.64 16.92
N LEU A 234 -42.36 10.33 17.75
CA LEU A 234 -41.99 8.97 18.11
C LEU A 234 -43.14 8.25 18.83
N GLU A 235 -43.78 8.89 19.83
CA GLU A 235 -44.92 8.34 20.57
C GLU A 235 -46.11 8.04 19.64
N ARG A 236 -46.42 8.95 18.72
CA ARG A 236 -47.44 8.73 17.68
C ARG A 236 -47.11 7.53 16.79
N LEU A 237 -45.88 7.39 16.36
CA LEU A 237 -45.44 6.25 15.53
C LEU A 237 -45.56 4.93 16.31
N ILE A 238 -45.22 4.91 17.59
CA ILE A 238 -45.35 3.73 18.45
C ILE A 238 -46.84 3.38 18.61
N ALA A 239 -47.72 4.35 18.95
CA ALA A 239 -49.15 4.14 19.08
C ALA A 239 -49.79 3.58 17.80
N TYR A 240 -49.34 4.08 16.62
CA TYR A 240 -49.78 3.57 15.31
C TYR A 240 -49.35 2.11 15.08
N MET A 241 -48.13 1.75 15.47
CA MET A 241 -47.60 0.37 15.33
C MET A 241 -48.23 -0.59 16.32
N ASP A 242 -48.61 -0.12 17.51
CA ASP A 242 -49.31 -0.91 18.55
C ASP A 242 -50.82 -1.10 18.26
N GLY A 243 -51.30 -0.54 17.16
CA GLY A 243 -52.71 -0.71 16.75
C GLY A 243 -53.72 0.05 17.58
N GLN A 244 -53.31 1.02 18.42
CA GLN A 244 -54.20 1.81 19.27
C GLN A 244 -54.91 2.95 18.52
N ASP A 245 -54.53 3.21 17.24
CA ASP A 245 -55.06 4.30 16.44
C ASP A 245 -56.12 3.83 15.41
N GLN A 246 -56.91 2.80 15.76
CA GLN A 246 -58.08 2.39 14.95
C GLN A 246 -59.40 2.73 15.66
N THR A 247 -59.67 3.99 15.88
CA THR A 247 -61.04 4.48 16.08
C THR A 247 -61.06 5.96 15.77
N GLU A 248 -61.59 6.27 14.63
CA GLU A 248 -62.56 7.31 14.29
C GLU A 248 -62.40 7.70 12.81
N ASP A 249 -63.54 7.58 12.12
CA ASP A 249 -63.83 7.98 10.73
C ASP A 249 -63.75 6.91 9.66
N ALA A 250 -64.55 5.82 9.82
CA ALA A 250 -65.13 5.12 8.70
C ALA A 250 -66.56 5.67 8.44
N GLU A 251 -66.66 6.78 7.73
CA GLU A 251 -67.91 7.13 7.05
C GLU A 251 -68.24 6.08 5.99
N THR A 252 -69.25 5.27 6.32
CA THR A 252 -69.84 4.31 5.41
C THR A 252 -70.59 5.06 4.32
N ILE A 253 -69.98 5.22 3.14
CA ILE A 253 -70.69 5.70 1.95
C ILE A 253 -71.42 4.51 1.33
N GLU A 254 -72.71 4.36 1.59
CA GLU A 254 -73.62 3.47 0.85
C GLU A 254 -73.84 4.02 -0.56
N PHE A 255 -73.33 3.32 -1.59
CA PHE A 255 -73.78 3.51 -2.96
C PHE A 255 -75.00 2.63 -3.17
N ARG A 256 -76.16 3.26 -3.37
CA ARG A 256 -77.33 2.61 -3.98
C ARG A 256 -77.25 2.74 -5.50
N VAL A 257 -77.39 1.60 -6.19
CA VAL A 257 -77.56 1.47 -7.63
C VAL A 257 -79.01 1.75 -7.99
#